data_25abf1120b313624690be28c127e755d
#
_entry.id   25abf1120b313624690be28c127e755d
#
_cell.length_a   1.000
_cell.length_b   1.000
_cell.length_c   1.000
_cell.angle_alpha   90.00
_cell.angle_beta   90.00
_cell.angle_gamma   90.00
#
_symmetry.space_group_name_H-M   'P 1'
#
loop_
_entity.id
_entity.type
_entity.pdbx_description
1 polymer ?
#
loop_
_entity_poly.entity_id
_entity_poly.type
_entity_poly.pdbx_seq_one_letter_code
_entity_poly.pdbx_strand_id
1 'polypeptide(L)'
;MSAAKCQLNEAEKKLLKEKQARGVTVVGIDLASRVIQVCYLQKNGTLYNKPKTRDEFIKFLEEPPFTGKILAGIEACGSCNFWARKIKALGHDCKVMPAFQIKAFLSLDTKTDKVDALAILKAVMSVSIKEIGIRDEKNQVLMQLLTVREQLIKQKIQIQNARRAVLYELGEVCYLGENAIDKCAQNLLVSLEESKSEALSEFRACDEVAKANLNNVNTQLNTIEKHLTDFAKSDPVCQTLVTIPGIALFSAAVLRIVMGDPNDYPDSRHFAAFVGFAPKVTGSGGKISVGGTRKSGNRILKRVLYMCAISRYGQTKKHDPERTSKVATLIDNEDVSNKRIVCSIANRIARVAWTIAKHGEKFDGKKCRLLEL
;
A
#
# COMPACT_ATOMS: atom_id res chain seq x y z
N MET A 1 -21.46 -7.78 31.25
CA MET A 1 -20.12 -7.12 31.01
C MET A 1 -20.04 -6.28 29.71
N SER A 2 -21.06 -6.18 28.86
CA SER A 2 -21.02 -5.51 27.54
C SER A 2 -21.21 -3.98 27.57
N ALA A 3 -22.01 -3.44 28.48
CA ALA A 3 -22.34 -2.01 28.53
C ALA A 3 -21.15 -1.08 28.92
N ALA A 4 -20.17 -1.58 29.67
CA ALA A 4 -19.05 -0.76 30.15
C ALA A 4 -18.05 -0.35 29.05
N LYS A 5 -17.95 -1.09 27.92
CA LYS A 5 -17.04 -0.74 26.82
C LYS A 5 -17.57 0.38 25.93
N CYS A 6 -18.88 0.64 25.93
CA CYS A 6 -19.52 1.71 25.16
C CYS A 6 -19.54 3.08 25.85
N GLN A 7 -18.82 3.24 26.96
CA GLN A 7 -18.71 4.49 27.70
C GLN A 7 -17.25 4.79 28.04
N LEU A 8 -16.97 6.06 28.38
CA LEU A 8 -15.69 6.47 28.96
C LEU A 8 -15.66 6.03 30.43
N ASN A 9 -14.57 5.41 30.84
CA ASN A 9 -14.29 5.18 32.26
C ASN A 9 -13.79 6.46 32.94
N GLU A 10 -13.71 6.45 34.28
CA GLU A 10 -13.32 7.64 35.03
C GLU A 10 -11.88 8.09 34.76
N ALA A 11 -10.95 7.16 34.52
CA ALA A 11 -9.57 7.52 34.17
C ALA A 11 -9.49 8.19 32.78
N GLU A 12 -10.26 7.69 31.80
CA GLU A 12 -10.38 8.29 30.45
C GLU A 12 -10.97 9.70 30.52
N LYS A 13 -12.04 9.88 31.33
CA LYS A 13 -12.65 11.21 31.56
C LYS A 13 -11.68 12.17 32.22
N LYS A 14 -10.93 11.73 33.24
CA LYS A 14 -9.91 12.52 33.92
C LYS A 14 -8.84 12.99 32.91
N LEU A 15 -8.29 12.09 32.12
CA LEU A 15 -7.29 12.41 31.11
C LEU A 15 -7.80 13.42 30.07
N LEU A 16 -9.05 13.28 29.61
CA LEU A 16 -9.67 14.22 28.67
C LEU A 16 -9.85 15.62 29.31
N LYS A 17 -10.27 15.71 30.59
CA LYS A 17 -10.40 16.96 31.30
C LYS A 17 -9.04 17.64 31.52
N GLU A 18 -7.99 16.88 31.84
CA GLU A 18 -6.62 17.42 31.97
C GLU A 18 -6.12 18.02 30.63
N LYS A 19 -6.40 17.38 29.51
CA LYS A 19 -6.07 17.93 28.18
C LYS A 19 -6.88 19.21 27.89
N GLN A 20 -8.17 19.21 28.19
CA GLN A 20 -9.02 20.41 28.06
C GLN A 20 -8.54 21.59 28.92
N ALA A 21 -8.10 21.32 30.13
CA ALA A 21 -7.50 22.35 31.00
C ALA A 21 -6.22 22.97 30.42
N ARG A 22 -5.52 22.21 29.56
CA ARG A 22 -4.35 22.68 28.76
C ARG A 22 -4.73 23.28 27.40
N GLY A 23 -6.00 23.55 27.16
CA GLY A 23 -6.50 24.13 25.91
C GLY A 23 -6.59 23.17 24.74
N VAL A 24 -6.62 21.85 24.97
CA VAL A 24 -6.74 20.84 23.89
C VAL A 24 -7.96 19.96 24.11
N THR A 25 -8.93 20.03 23.21
CA THR A 25 -10.08 19.11 23.20
C THR A 25 -9.81 17.96 22.26
N VAL A 26 -9.87 16.73 22.78
CA VAL A 26 -9.71 15.51 21.97
C VAL A 26 -11.05 15.15 21.36
N VAL A 27 -11.04 14.88 20.05
CA VAL A 27 -12.25 14.58 19.26
C VAL A 27 -12.03 13.31 18.46
N GLY A 28 -12.87 12.30 18.66
CA GLY A 28 -12.95 11.11 17.82
C GLY A 28 -13.90 11.34 16.64
N ILE A 29 -13.45 11.07 15.43
CA ILE A 29 -14.18 11.36 14.20
C ILE A 29 -14.26 10.07 13.37
N ASP A 30 -15.48 9.60 13.16
CA ASP A 30 -15.73 8.52 12.22
C ASP A 30 -16.28 9.12 10.92
N LEU A 31 -15.58 8.85 9.82
CA LEU A 31 -15.79 9.45 8.50
C LEU A 31 -16.64 8.53 7.64
N ALA A 32 -17.88 8.91 7.37
CA ALA A 32 -18.70 8.32 6.32
C ALA A 32 -18.85 9.29 5.13
N SER A 33 -19.42 8.81 4.05
CA SER A 33 -19.51 9.58 2.79
C SER A 33 -20.37 10.85 2.92
N ARG A 34 -21.49 10.77 3.64
CA ARG A 34 -22.48 11.85 3.78
C ARG A 34 -22.53 12.43 5.19
N VAL A 35 -22.30 11.60 6.18
CA VAL A 35 -22.44 11.94 7.59
C VAL A 35 -21.13 11.65 8.31
N ILE A 36 -20.72 12.56 9.18
CA ILE A 36 -19.50 12.45 9.99
C ILE A 36 -19.92 12.36 11.44
N GLN A 37 -19.58 11.25 12.11
CA GLN A 37 -19.85 11.10 13.53
C GLN A 37 -18.75 11.77 14.35
N VAL A 38 -19.14 12.66 15.26
CA VAL A 38 -18.23 13.46 16.09
C VAL A 38 -18.45 13.13 17.56
N CYS A 39 -17.39 12.72 18.26
CA CYS A 39 -17.41 12.29 19.63
C CYS A 39 -16.35 13.04 20.47
N TYR A 40 -16.75 13.72 21.54
CA TYR A 40 -15.85 14.39 22.49
C TYR A 40 -16.48 14.57 23.87
N LEU A 41 -15.66 14.79 24.90
CA LEU A 41 -16.14 15.10 26.25
C LEU A 41 -16.46 16.59 26.37
N GLN A 42 -17.67 16.95 26.79
CA GLN A 42 -18.07 18.33 27.07
C GLN A 42 -17.52 18.80 28.42
N LYS A 43 -17.47 20.14 28.66
CA LYS A 43 -17.01 20.73 29.92
C LYS A 43 -17.80 20.23 31.13
N ASN A 44 -19.09 19.99 30.99
CA ASN A 44 -19.97 19.44 32.03
C ASN A 44 -19.73 17.96 32.36
N GLY A 45 -18.78 17.30 31.66
CA GLY A 45 -18.47 15.88 31.84
C GLY A 45 -19.38 14.91 31.06
N THR A 46 -20.34 15.42 30.29
CA THR A 46 -21.17 14.58 29.42
C THR A 46 -20.48 14.30 28.08
N LEU A 47 -20.74 13.14 27.49
CA LEU A 47 -20.20 12.77 26.21
C LEU A 47 -21.09 13.32 25.09
N TYR A 48 -20.53 14.19 24.23
CA TYR A 48 -21.16 14.54 22.96
C TYR A 48 -20.80 13.46 21.95
N ASN A 49 -21.81 12.87 21.29
CA ASN A 49 -21.59 11.86 20.26
C ASN A 49 -22.77 11.92 19.27
N LYS A 50 -22.64 12.79 18.26
CA LYS A 50 -23.72 13.09 17.31
C LYS A 50 -23.21 13.13 15.86
N PRO A 51 -24.05 12.79 14.90
CA PRO A 51 -23.75 12.95 13.48
C PRO A 51 -23.76 14.43 13.09
N LYS A 52 -22.97 14.76 12.07
CA LYS A 52 -22.91 16.06 11.40
C LYS A 52 -22.89 15.85 9.90
N THR A 53 -23.53 16.72 9.16
CA THR A 53 -23.30 16.85 7.72
C THR A 53 -21.88 17.36 7.48
N ARG A 54 -21.40 17.32 6.23
CA ARG A 54 -20.05 17.83 5.88
C ARG A 54 -19.93 19.33 6.19
N ASP A 55 -20.96 20.11 5.90
CA ASP A 55 -20.98 21.56 6.14
C ASP A 55 -21.02 21.90 7.64
N GLU A 56 -21.86 21.17 8.40
CA GLU A 56 -21.90 21.31 9.85
C GLU A 56 -20.55 20.90 10.51
N PHE A 57 -19.87 19.93 9.93
CA PHE A 57 -18.56 19.51 10.42
C PHE A 57 -17.48 20.57 10.12
N ILE A 58 -17.51 21.19 8.95
CA ILE A 58 -16.62 22.31 8.63
C ILE A 58 -16.86 23.46 9.61
N LYS A 59 -18.11 23.89 9.82
CA LYS A 59 -18.45 24.92 10.82
C LYS A 59 -17.99 24.55 12.23
N PHE A 60 -18.14 23.27 12.64
CA PHE A 60 -17.65 22.79 13.92
C PHE A 60 -16.12 22.91 14.06
N LEU A 61 -15.35 22.71 12.98
CA LEU A 61 -13.90 22.89 12.98
C LEU A 61 -13.49 24.38 12.98
N GLU A 62 -14.24 25.23 12.30
CA GLU A 62 -13.98 26.66 12.22
C GLU A 62 -14.35 27.37 13.53
N GLU A 63 -15.49 27.00 14.12
CA GLU A 63 -16.05 27.58 15.34
C GLU A 63 -16.41 26.46 16.33
N PRO A 64 -15.41 25.82 16.95
CA PRO A 64 -15.69 24.75 17.90
C PRO A 64 -16.40 25.29 19.16
N PRO A 65 -17.36 24.54 19.75
CA PRO A 65 -18.13 24.97 20.91
C PRO A 65 -17.32 24.96 22.23
N PHE A 66 -16.00 25.08 22.12
CA PHE A 66 -15.05 25.12 23.25
C PHE A 66 -13.82 25.97 22.87
N THR A 67 -13.11 26.47 23.86
CA THR A 67 -11.87 27.23 23.65
C THR A 67 -10.67 26.32 23.44
N GLY A 68 -9.72 26.75 22.58
CA GLY A 68 -8.46 26.04 22.34
C GLY A 68 -8.45 25.18 21.08
N LYS A 69 -7.44 24.32 20.97
CA LYS A 69 -7.22 23.48 19.80
C LYS A 69 -7.96 22.15 19.87
N ILE A 70 -8.32 21.63 18.70
CA ILE A 70 -8.77 20.26 18.55
C ILE A 70 -7.56 19.34 18.35
N LEU A 71 -7.53 18.21 19.05
CA LEU A 71 -6.76 17.03 18.66
C LEU A 71 -7.72 16.00 18.09
N ALA A 72 -7.84 15.97 16.77
CA ALA A 72 -8.72 15.06 16.07
C ALA A 72 -8.09 13.67 15.89
N GLY A 73 -8.85 12.61 16.13
CA GLY A 73 -8.52 11.26 15.71
C GLY A 73 -9.41 10.84 14.55
N ILE A 74 -8.82 10.23 13.54
CA ILE A 74 -9.52 9.72 12.34
C ILE A 74 -8.99 8.31 12.04
N GLU A 75 -9.91 7.41 11.68
CA GLU A 75 -9.52 6.12 11.11
C GLU A 75 -9.00 6.29 9.68
N ALA A 76 -7.97 5.51 9.32
CA ALA A 76 -7.45 5.45 7.96
C ALA A 76 -8.47 4.86 6.98
N CYS A 77 -9.20 5.73 6.30
CA CYS A 77 -10.23 5.41 5.31
C CYS A 77 -10.06 6.24 4.04
N GLY A 78 -10.96 6.09 3.08
CA GLY A 78 -10.86 6.73 1.76
C GLY A 78 -10.74 8.26 1.76
N SER A 79 -11.31 8.98 2.76
CA SER A 79 -11.30 10.44 2.83
C SER A 79 -10.40 11.02 3.95
N CYS A 80 -9.71 10.16 4.70
CA CYS A 80 -8.95 10.57 5.88
C CYS A 80 -7.88 11.64 5.59
N ASN A 81 -7.15 11.53 4.49
CA ASN A 81 -6.11 12.51 4.12
C ASN A 81 -6.70 13.91 3.83
N PHE A 82 -7.83 13.96 3.11
CA PHE A 82 -8.52 15.23 2.83
C PHE A 82 -8.92 15.92 4.15
N TRP A 83 -9.61 15.21 5.04
CA TRP A 83 -10.06 15.76 6.30
C TRP A 83 -8.89 16.11 7.23
N ALA A 84 -7.87 15.28 7.29
CA ALA A 84 -6.68 15.57 8.09
C ALA A 84 -5.96 16.84 7.63
N ARG A 85 -5.82 17.06 6.32
CA ARG A 85 -5.28 18.31 5.77
C ARG A 85 -6.18 19.51 6.09
N LYS A 86 -7.50 19.37 5.94
CA LYS A 86 -8.46 20.44 6.26
C LYS A 86 -8.40 20.83 7.74
N ILE A 87 -8.37 19.84 8.66
CA ILE A 87 -8.25 20.05 10.10
C ILE A 87 -6.93 20.80 10.44
N LYS A 88 -5.81 20.36 9.85
CA LYS A 88 -4.51 21.02 10.04
C LYS A 88 -4.47 22.44 9.49
N ALA A 89 -5.08 22.68 8.33
CA ALA A 89 -5.17 24.01 7.72
C ALA A 89 -5.96 25.01 8.59
N LEU A 90 -6.89 24.53 9.40
CA LEU A 90 -7.65 25.35 10.39
C LEU A 90 -6.89 25.52 11.72
N GLY A 91 -5.62 25.11 11.82
CA GLY A 91 -4.79 25.29 13.00
C GLY A 91 -4.97 24.23 14.09
N HIS A 92 -5.65 23.13 13.78
CA HIS A 92 -5.88 22.01 14.68
C HIS A 92 -4.88 20.87 14.44
N ASP A 93 -4.78 19.94 15.40
CA ASP A 93 -3.98 18.74 15.28
C ASP A 93 -4.83 17.55 14.86
N CYS A 94 -4.26 16.67 14.01
CA CYS A 94 -4.96 15.48 13.53
C CYS A 94 -4.03 14.26 13.52
N LYS A 95 -4.54 13.14 14.06
CA LYS A 95 -3.92 11.82 14.04
C LYS A 95 -4.73 10.88 13.19
N VAL A 96 -4.12 10.37 12.11
CA VAL A 96 -4.70 9.30 11.29
C VAL A 96 -4.20 7.96 11.81
N MET A 97 -5.11 7.06 12.16
CA MET A 97 -4.77 5.81 12.84
C MET A 97 -5.19 4.58 12.03
N PRO A 98 -4.39 3.49 12.05
CA PRO A 98 -4.74 2.27 11.33
C PRO A 98 -6.00 1.61 11.90
N ALA A 99 -6.93 1.21 11.04
CA ALA A 99 -8.19 0.54 11.41
C ALA A 99 -7.98 -0.66 12.35
N PHE A 100 -6.95 -1.49 12.09
CA PHE A 100 -6.70 -2.69 12.90
C PHE A 100 -6.29 -2.37 14.35
N GLN A 101 -5.67 -1.20 14.62
CA GLN A 101 -5.30 -0.77 15.97
C GLN A 101 -6.52 -0.21 16.72
N ILE A 102 -7.42 0.49 16.02
CA ILE A 102 -8.66 1.02 16.60
C ILE A 102 -9.58 -0.11 17.05
N LYS A 103 -9.55 -1.27 16.36
CA LYS A 103 -10.36 -2.44 16.74
C LYS A 103 -10.16 -2.91 18.19
N ALA A 104 -9.00 -2.66 18.78
CA ALA A 104 -8.76 -3.00 20.20
C ALA A 104 -9.64 -2.21 21.17
N PHE A 105 -10.19 -1.07 20.74
CA PHE A 105 -11.04 -0.17 21.51
C PHE A 105 -12.54 -0.34 21.20
N LEU A 106 -12.88 -1.18 20.21
CA LEU A 106 -14.27 -1.49 19.85
C LEU A 106 -14.89 -2.46 20.84
N SER A 107 -16.20 -2.32 21.05
CA SER A 107 -17.03 -3.35 21.68
C SER A 107 -17.34 -4.45 20.65
N LEU A 108 -17.26 -5.72 21.08
CA LEU A 108 -17.48 -6.87 20.20
C LEU A 108 -18.94 -7.04 19.76
N ASP A 109 -19.90 -6.48 20.51
CA ASP A 109 -21.32 -6.85 20.41
C ASP A 109 -22.18 -5.85 19.62
N THR A 110 -21.67 -4.63 19.35
CA THR A 110 -22.46 -3.61 18.63
C THR A 110 -21.56 -2.79 17.69
N LYS A 111 -21.90 -2.77 16.41
CA LYS A 111 -21.25 -1.93 15.41
C LYS A 111 -22.20 -0.79 15.02
N THR A 112 -21.89 0.41 15.46
CA THR A 112 -22.60 1.65 15.10
C THR A 112 -21.60 2.79 15.01
N ASP A 113 -21.88 3.80 14.19
CA ASP A 113 -21.02 4.99 14.03
C ASP A 113 -20.68 5.67 15.38
N LYS A 114 -21.63 5.61 16.35
CA LYS A 114 -21.39 6.12 17.71
C LYS A 114 -20.33 5.34 18.46
N VAL A 115 -20.31 4.02 18.33
CA VAL A 115 -19.31 3.14 18.95
C VAL A 115 -17.96 3.32 18.27
N ASP A 116 -17.96 3.44 16.95
CA ASP A 116 -16.74 3.64 16.17
C ASP A 116 -16.08 5.01 16.49
N ALA A 117 -16.85 6.11 16.53
CA ALA A 117 -16.35 7.42 16.94
C ALA A 117 -15.82 7.45 18.37
N LEU A 118 -16.46 6.73 19.31
CA LEU A 118 -15.97 6.61 20.69
C LEU A 118 -14.68 5.78 20.76
N ALA A 119 -14.57 4.69 20.00
CA ALA A 119 -13.35 3.89 19.92
C ALA A 119 -12.18 4.72 19.36
N ILE A 120 -12.45 5.54 18.33
CA ILE A 120 -11.46 6.48 17.79
C ILE A 120 -11.05 7.50 18.84
N LEU A 121 -11.98 8.07 19.62
CA LEU A 121 -11.67 9.00 20.72
C LEU A 121 -10.74 8.36 21.76
N LYS A 122 -10.99 7.11 22.17
CA LYS A 122 -10.13 6.35 23.08
C LYS A 122 -8.76 6.07 22.47
N ALA A 123 -8.74 5.69 21.20
CA ALA A 123 -7.54 5.38 20.44
C ALA A 123 -6.56 6.57 20.35
N VAL A 124 -7.06 7.78 20.11
CA VAL A 124 -6.23 9.02 20.05
C VAL A 124 -5.47 9.28 21.34
N MET A 125 -6.02 8.89 22.47
CA MET A 125 -5.40 9.07 23.79
C MET A 125 -4.32 8.03 24.08
N SER A 126 -4.32 6.92 23.36
CA SER A 126 -3.34 5.84 23.59
C SER A 126 -1.98 6.18 23.00
N VAL A 127 -0.93 6.03 23.82
CA VAL A 127 0.47 6.23 23.40
C VAL A 127 0.96 5.09 22.50
N SER A 128 0.30 3.94 22.53
CA SER A 128 0.73 2.74 21.79
C SER A 128 0.30 2.75 20.33
N ILE A 129 -0.62 3.64 19.93
CA ILE A 129 -1.10 3.71 18.54
C ILE A 129 -0.12 4.51 17.69
N LYS A 130 0.33 3.89 16.62
CA LYS A 130 1.18 4.54 15.62
C LYS A 130 0.31 5.31 14.62
N GLU A 131 0.67 6.57 14.42
CA GLU A 131 0.03 7.41 13.41
C GLU A 131 0.46 7.00 12.01
N ILE A 132 -0.43 7.21 11.04
CA ILE A 132 -0.12 7.10 9.61
C ILE A 132 0.15 8.50 9.09
N GLY A 133 1.21 8.67 8.29
CA GLY A 133 1.54 9.93 7.64
C GLY A 133 0.40 10.44 6.75
N ILE A 134 0.16 11.74 6.82
CA ILE A 134 -0.87 12.42 6.02
C ILE A 134 -0.26 12.76 4.67
N ARG A 135 -0.84 12.23 3.60
CA ARG A 135 -0.37 12.46 2.23
C ARG A 135 -0.85 13.79 1.70
N ASP A 136 0.02 14.49 0.96
CA ASP A 136 -0.38 15.63 0.15
C ASP A 136 -1.29 15.20 -1.03
N GLU A 137 -1.92 16.17 -1.69
CA GLU A 137 -2.87 15.90 -2.77
C GLU A 137 -2.20 15.24 -3.98
N LYS A 138 -1.02 15.70 -4.37
CA LYS A 138 -0.26 15.15 -5.50
C LYS A 138 0.06 13.67 -5.26
N ASN A 139 0.60 13.34 -4.08
CA ASN A 139 0.92 11.95 -3.71
C ASN A 139 -0.34 11.09 -3.63
N GLN A 140 -1.46 11.64 -3.14
CA GLN A 140 -2.73 10.93 -3.06
C GLN A 140 -3.26 10.58 -4.46
N VAL A 141 -3.19 11.51 -5.42
CA VAL A 141 -3.59 11.24 -6.81
C VAL A 141 -2.65 10.23 -7.48
N LEU A 142 -1.33 10.33 -7.26
CA LEU A 142 -0.37 9.36 -7.76
C LEU A 142 -0.61 7.95 -7.19
N MET A 143 -1.04 7.83 -5.93
CA MET A 143 -1.47 6.54 -5.36
C MET A 143 -2.70 5.96 -6.06
N GLN A 144 -3.67 6.82 -6.45
CA GLN A 144 -4.83 6.37 -7.24
C GLN A 144 -4.41 5.88 -8.62
N LEU A 145 -3.45 6.55 -9.25
CA LEU A 145 -2.90 6.13 -10.54
C LEU A 145 -2.27 4.73 -10.46
N LEU A 146 -1.54 4.44 -9.37
CA LEU A 146 -1.04 3.09 -9.10
C LEU A 146 -2.17 2.08 -8.90
N THR A 147 -3.26 2.47 -8.26
CA THR A 147 -4.44 1.61 -8.05
C THR A 147 -5.12 1.27 -9.38
N VAL A 148 -5.29 2.27 -10.24
CA VAL A 148 -5.83 2.07 -11.61
C VAL A 148 -4.93 1.13 -12.41
N ARG A 149 -3.60 1.32 -12.34
CA ARG A 149 -2.65 0.40 -12.98
C ARG A 149 -2.83 -1.05 -12.52
N GLU A 150 -3.02 -1.28 -11.23
CA GLU A 150 -3.27 -2.63 -10.70
C GLU A 150 -4.57 -3.24 -11.22
N GLN A 151 -5.60 -2.43 -11.40
CA GLN A 151 -6.87 -2.88 -12.01
C GLN A 151 -6.68 -3.27 -13.47
N LEU A 152 -5.97 -2.45 -14.26
CA LEU A 152 -5.66 -2.75 -15.65
C LEU A 152 -4.83 -4.03 -15.82
N ILE A 153 -3.85 -4.26 -14.94
CA ILE A 153 -3.09 -5.53 -14.95
C ILE A 153 -4.01 -6.73 -14.70
N LYS A 154 -4.95 -6.62 -13.76
CA LYS A 154 -5.93 -7.70 -13.54
C LYS A 154 -6.81 -7.94 -14.76
N GLN A 155 -7.30 -6.87 -15.39
CA GLN A 155 -8.08 -6.96 -16.64
C GLN A 155 -7.27 -7.63 -17.76
N LYS A 156 -6.01 -7.22 -17.94
CA LYS A 156 -5.10 -7.87 -18.90
C LYS A 156 -5.02 -9.39 -18.68
N ILE A 157 -4.80 -9.81 -17.44
CA ILE A 157 -4.71 -11.23 -17.09
C ILE A 157 -6.05 -11.96 -17.35
N GLN A 158 -7.18 -11.32 -17.01
CA GLN A 158 -8.51 -11.88 -17.24
C GLN A 158 -8.79 -12.09 -18.74
N ILE A 159 -8.49 -11.09 -19.57
CA ILE A 159 -8.66 -11.20 -21.03
C ILE A 159 -7.78 -12.32 -21.59
N GLN A 160 -6.50 -12.40 -21.20
CA GLN A 160 -5.59 -13.45 -21.63
C GLN A 160 -6.05 -14.84 -21.19
N ASN A 161 -6.61 -14.97 -19.99
CA ASN A 161 -7.14 -16.22 -19.49
C ASN A 161 -8.40 -16.63 -20.26
N ALA A 162 -9.29 -15.68 -20.55
CA ALA A 162 -10.49 -15.94 -21.33
C ALA A 162 -10.14 -16.42 -22.76
N ARG A 163 -9.18 -15.76 -23.42
CA ARG A 163 -8.69 -16.19 -24.75
C ARG A 163 -8.13 -17.62 -24.72
N ARG A 164 -7.31 -17.93 -23.70
CA ARG A 164 -6.78 -19.31 -23.55
C ARG A 164 -7.86 -20.35 -23.30
N ALA A 165 -8.91 -20.00 -22.54
CA ALA A 165 -10.02 -20.90 -22.27
C ALA A 165 -10.75 -21.28 -23.56
N VAL A 166 -11.05 -20.31 -24.43
CA VAL A 166 -11.68 -20.56 -25.72
C VAL A 166 -10.80 -21.44 -26.64
N LEU A 167 -9.49 -21.14 -26.69
CA LEU A 167 -8.55 -21.97 -27.47
C LEU A 167 -8.49 -23.41 -26.95
N TYR A 168 -8.49 -23.58 -25.62
CA TYR A 168 -8.47 -24.88 -24.96
C TYR A 168 -9.75 -25.70 -25.26
N GLU A 169 -10.92 -25.06 -25.22
CA GLU A 169 -12.20 -25.71 -25.60
C GLU A 169 -12.22 -26.16 -27.05
N LEU A 170 -11.45 -25.49 -27.91
CA LEU A 170 -11.31 -25.86 -29.34
C LEU A 170 -10.09 -26.77 -29.63
N GLY A 171 -9.48 -27.34 -28.59
CA GLY A 171 -8.41 -28.34 -28.68
C GLY A 171 -7.00 -27.78 -28.73
N GLU A 172 -6.81 -26.43 -28.63
CA GLU A 172 -5.50 -25.79 -28.67
C GLU A 172 -4.93 -25.57 -27.30
N VAL A 173 -3.70 -26.04 -27.05
CA VAL A 173 -2.97 -25.84 -25.80
C VAL A 173 -1.91 -24.77 -25.96
N CYS A 174 -2.11 -23.60 -25.28
CA CYS A 174 -1.22 -22.46 -25.40
C CYS A 174 -0.24 -22.36 -24.24
N TYR A 175 1.01 -22.06 -24.53
CA TYR A 175 1.99 -21.64 -23.53
C TYR A 175 1.64 -20.26 -22.94
N LEU A 176 2.28 -19.93 -21.81
CA LEU A 176 2.10 -18.62 -21.17
C LEU A 176 2.73 -17.52 -22.02
N GLY A 177 2.04 -16.39 -22.12
CA GLY A 177 2.49 -15.19 -22.81
C GLY A 177 1.55 -14.75 -23.93
N GLU A 178 1.53 -13.46 -24.21
CA GLU A 178 0.64 -12.82 -25.17
C GLU A 178 0.92 -13.33 -26.60
N ASN A 179 2.20 -13.35 -26.99
CA ASN A 179 2.62 -13.84 -28.31
C ASN A 179 2.28 -15.32 -28.54
N ALA A 180 2.32 -16.15 -27.50
CA ALA A 180 1.95 -17.56 -27.62
C ALA A 180 0.45 -17.74 -27.85
N ILE A 181 -0.38 -16.94 -27.16
CA ILE A 181 -1.84 -16.94 -27.36
C ILE A 181 -2.18 -16.47 -28.79
N ASP A 182 -1.53 -15.41 -29.28
CA ASP A 182 -1.76 -14.90 -30.63
C ASP A 182 -1.40 -15.92 -31.70
N LYS A 183 -0.27 -16.63 -31.53
CA LYS A 183 0.14 -17.69 -32.42
C LYS A 183 -0.84 -18.86 -32.43
N CYS A 184 -1.30 -19.33 -31.26
CA CYS A 184 -2.30 -20.38 -31.16
C CYS A 184 -3.62 -19.98 -31.80
N ALA A 185 -4.09 -18.75 -31.57
CA ALA A 185 -5.32 -18.24 -32.17
C ALA A 185 -5.21 -18.19 -33.72
N GLN A 186 -4.06 -17.80 -34.24
CA GLN A 186 -3.81 -17.73 -35.65
C GLN A 186 -3.78 -19.12 -36.28
N ASN A 187 -3.14 -20.11 -35.65
CA ASN A 187 -3.13 -21.51 -36.12
C ASN A 187 -4.55 -22.09 -36.09
N LEU A 188 -5.34 -21.83 -35.06
CA LEU A 188 -6.71 -22.31 -35.00
C LEU A 188 -7.59 -21.68 -36.08
N LEU A 189 -7.44 -20.39 -36.38
CA LEU A 189 -8.17 -19.75 -37.49
C LEU A 189 -7.91 -20.45 -38.84
N VAL A 190 -6.65 -20.77 -39.13
CA VAL A 190 -6.27 -21.49 -40.33
C VAL A 190 -6.91 -22.90 -40.36
N SER A 191 -6.83 -23.65 -39.27
CA SER A 191 -7.42 -24.99 -39.16
C SER A 191 -8.95 -25.00 -39.34
N LEU A 192 -9.64 -24.01 -38.73
CA LEU A 192 -11.09 -23.85 -38.87
C LEU A 192 -11.50 -23.46 -40.31
N GLU A 193 -10.67 -22.67 -41.00
CA GLU A 193 -10.88 -22.27 -42.37
C GLU A 193 -10.69 -23.47 -43.33
N GLU A 194 -9.61 -24.24 -43.16
CA GLU A 194 -9.34 -25.46 -43.95
C GLU A 194 -10.42 -26.54 -43.80
N SER A 195 -10.91 -26.71 -42.54
CA SER A 195 -11.98 -27.64 -42.19
C SER A 195 -13.39 -27.13 -42.56
N LYS A 196 -13.52 -25.91 -43.04
CA LYS A 196 -14.82 -25.23 -43.31
C LYS A 196 -15.77 -25.30 -42.12
N SER A 197 -15.21 -25.10 -40.91
CA SER A 197 -15.96 -25.19 -39.67
C SER A 197 -16.97 -24.04 -39.53
N GLU A 198 -18.18 -24.35 -39.08
CA GLU A 198 -19.20 -23.34 -38.76
C GLU A 198 -18.79 -22.41 -37.59
N ALA A 199 -17.82 -22.83 -36.77
CA ALA A 199 -17.31 -22.03 -35.64
C ALA A 199 -16.33 -20.92 -36.08
N LEU A 200 -15.91 -20.85 -37.34
CA LEU A 200 -14.89 -19.91 -37.81
C LEU A 200 -15.28 -18.44 -37.59
N SER A 201 -16.51 -18.08 -37.96
CA SER A 201 -17.01 -16.69 -37.83
C SER A 201 -17.11 -16.25 -36.37
N GLU A 202 -17.66 -17.10 -35.51
CA GLU A 202 -17.85 -16.84 -34.11
C GLU A 202 -16.52 -16.76 -33.37
N PHE A 203 -15.58 -17.67 -33.65
CA PHE A 203 -14.24 -17.62 -33.07
C PHE A 203 -13.48 -16.35 -33.49
N ARG A 204 -13.54 -16.01 -34.81
CA ARG A 204 -12.90 -14.79 -35.33
C ARG A 204 -13.43 -13.55 -34.61
N ALA A 205 -14.75 -13.38 -34.52
CA ALA A 205 -15.37 -12.25 -33.83
C ALA A 205 -15.00 -12.18 -32.33
N CYS A 206 -14.99 -13.33 -31.65
CA CYS A 206 -14.60 -13.43 -30.24
C CYS A 206 -13.12 -13.02 -30.05
N ASP A 207 -12.19 -13.52 -30.85
CA ASP A 207 -10.77 -13.21 -30.74
C ASP A 207 -10.45 -11.76 -31.09
N GLU A 208 -11.10 -11.19 -32.12
CA GLU A 208 -10.96 -9.78 -32.51
C GLU A 208 -11.39 -8.84 -31.38
N VAL A 209 -12.55 -9.07 -30.77
CA VAL A 209 -13.03 -8.27 -29.61
C VAL A 209 -12.08 -8.39 -28.43
N ALA A 210 -11.62 -9.59 -28.11
CA ALA A 210 -10.68 -9.82 -27.02
C ALA A 210 -9.32 -9.15 -27.26
N LYS A 211 -8.80 -9.20 -28.48
CA LYS A 211 -7.59 -8.50 -28.92
C LYS A 211 -7.73 -6.99 -28.84
N ALA A 212 -8.83 -6.43 -29.32
CA ALA A 212 -9.08 -5.00 -29.26
C ALA A 212 -9.10 -4.50 -27.80
N ASN A 213 -9.77 -5.22 -26.89
CA ASN A 213 -9.76 -4.93 -25.47
C ASN A 213 -8.36 -5.02 -24.86
N LEU A 214 -7.59 -6.05 -25.21
CA LEU A 214 -6.22 -6.23 -24.72
C LEU A 214 -5.31 -5.07 -25.16
N ASN A 215 -5.40 -4.66 -26.42
CA ASN A 215 -4.66 -3.53 -26.98
C ASN A 215 -5.00 -2.22 -26.28
N ASN A 216 -6.28 -1.98 -26.00
CA ASN A 216 -6.71 -0.81 -25.23
C ASN A 216 -6.12 -0.81 -23.82
N VAL A 217 -6.20 -1.94 -23.11
CA VAL A 217 -5.60 -2.08 -21.76
C VAL A 217 -4.09 -1.86 -21.80
N ASN A 218 -3.38 -2.41 -22.79
CA ASN A 218 -1.94 -2.21 -22.95
C ASN A 218 -1.60 -0.73 -23.21
N THR A 219 -2.37 -0.03 -24.03
CA THR A 219 -2.19 1.41 -24.29
C THR A 219 -2.37 2.23 -23.02
N GLN A 220 -3.40 1.93 -22.23
CA GLN A 220 -3.65 2.61 -20.96
C GLN A 220 -2.54 2.34 -19.94
N LEU A 221 -2.04 1.10 -19.85
CA LEU A 221 -0.90 0.74 -19.00
C LEU A 221 0.36 1.54 -19.39
N ASN A 222 0.67 1.60 -20.68
CA ASN A 222 1.82 2.36 -21.19
C ASN A 222 1.70 3.86 -20.87
N THR A 223 0.50 4.43 -20.98
CA THR A 223 0.24 5.84 -20.63
C THR A 223 0.50 6.11 -19.16
N ILE A 224 0.02 5.24 -18.26
CA ILE A 224 0.25 5.37 -16.82
C ILE A 224 1.74 5.19 -16.50
N GLU A 225 2.40 4.20 -17.06
CA GLU A 225 3.82 3.94 -16.81
C GLU A 225 4.72 5.07 -17.31
N LYS A 226 4.38 5.66 -18.46
CA LYS A 226 5.05 6.86 -18.97
C LYS A 226 4.89 8.03 -18.00
N HIS A 227 3.67 8.31 -17.54
CA HIS A 227 3.41 9.39 -16.58
C HIS A 227 4.19 9.21 -15.26
N LEU A 228 4.22 7.98 -14.72
CA LEU A 228 4.99 7.67 -13.51
C LEU A 228 6.50 7.79 -13.73
N THR A 229 6.98 7.41 -14.91
CA THR A 229 8.40 7.54 -15.29
C THR A 229 8.80 9.02 -15.44
N ASP A 230 7.94 9.85 -16.04
CA ASP A 230 8.17 11.28 -16.18
C ASP A 230 8.13 12.00 -14.82
N PHE A 231 7.23 11.59 -13.93
CA PHE A 231 7.26 12.01 -12.52
C PHE A 231 8.62 11.67 -11.88
N ALA A 232 9.12 10.43 -12.05
CA ALA A 232 10.39 10.01 -11.46
C ALA A 232 11.59 10.80 -12.00
N LYS A 233 11.57 11.22 -13.26
CA LYS A 233 12.64 12.07 -13.85
C LYS A 233 12.71 13.44 -13.20
N SER A 234 11.58 13.99 -12.76
CA SER A 234 11.51 15.32 -12.15
C SER A 234 11.63 15.33 -10.62
N ASP A 235 11.45 14.18 -9.94
CA ASP A 235 11.51 14.10 -8.48
C ASP A 235 12.93 13.82 -7.99
N PRO A 236 13.54 14.70 -7.16
CA PRO A 236 14.91 14.55 -6.69
C PRO A 236 15.15 13.25 -5.90
N VAL A 237 14.16 12.80 -5.14
CA VAL A 237 14.25 11.55 -4.35
C VAL A 237 14.29 10.35 -5.29
N CYS A 238 13.46 10.35 -6.35
CA CYS A 238 13.51 9.31 -7.37
C CYS A 238 14.86 9.24 -8.05
N GLN A 239 15.50 10.40 -8.33
CA GLN A 239 16.84 10.44 -8.95
C GLN A 239 17.92 9.83 -8.04
N THR A 240 17.81 9.98 -6.73
CA THR A 240 18.70 9.28 -5.79
C THR A 240 18.39 7.79 -5.68
N LEU A 241 17.10 7.41 -5.71
CA LEU A 241 16.69 6.00 -5.65
C LEU A 241 17.14 5.18 -6.87
N VAL A 242 17.19 5.78 -8.05
CA VAL A 242 17.66 5.11 -9.29
C VAL A 242 19.14 4.72 -9.21
N THR A 243 19.93 5.34 -8.33
CA THR A 243 21.33 4.94 -8.12
C THR A 243 21.47 3.56 -7.45
N ILE A 244 20.39 3.01 -6.87
CA ILE A 244 20.41 1.68 -6.26
C ILE A 244 20.37 0.62 -7.37
N PRO A 245 21.32 -0.34 -7.40
CA PRO A 245 21.34 -1.40 -8.40
C PRO A 245 20.02 -2.21 -8.44
N GLY A 246 19.45 -2.32 -9.64
CA GLY A 246 18.17 -3.00 -9.87
C GLY A 246 16.92 -2.12 -9.77
N ILE A 247 17.06 -0.83 -9.46
CA ILE A 247 15.95 0.13 -9.45
C ILE A 247 15.97 0.98 -10.72
N ALA A 248 14.91 0.88 -11.53
CA ALA A 248 14.66 1.75 -12.68
C ALA A 248 13.69 2.89 -12.29
N LEU A 249 13.53 3.88 -13.18
CA LEU A 249 12.68 5.07 -12.95
C LEU A 249 11.26 4.72 -12.50
N PHE A 250 10.60 3.76 -13.15
CA PHE A 250 9.27 3.31 -12.73
C PHE A 250 9.26 2.77 -11.29
N SER A 251 10.25 1.94 -10.95
CA SER A 251 10.35 1.36 -9.60
C SER A 251 10.65 2.43 -8.55
N ALA A 252 11.48 3.44 -8.90
CA ALA A 252 11.75 4.59 -8.06
C ALA A 252 10.48 5.43 -7.82
N ALA A 253 9.66 5.66 -8.87
CA ALA A 253 8.36 6.33 -8.73
C ALA A 253 7.45 5.59 -7.74
N VAL A 254 7.29 4.27 -7.91
CA VAL A 254 6.46 3.45 -7.02
C VAL A 254 6.97 3.50 -5.58
N LEU A 255 8.29 3.39 -5.38
CA LEU A 255 8.92 3.53 -4.06
C LEU A 255 8.59 4.88 -3.42
N ARG A 256 8.82 5.97 -4.13
CA ARG A 256 8.58 7.34 -3.65
C ARG A 256 7.12 7.57 -3.28
N ILE A 257 6.20 7.17 -4.16
CA ILE A 257 4.75 7.35 -3.98
C ILE A 257 4.23 6.54 -2.79
N VAL A 258 4.62 5.27 -2.70
CA VAL A 258 4.12 4.36 -1.64
C VAL A 258 4.78 4.65 -0.31
N MET A 259 6.05 4.97 -0.27
CA MET A 259 6.78 5.34 0.94
C MET A 259 6.19 6.62 1.56
N GLY A 260 5.91 7.65 0.75
CA GLY A 260 5.50 8.95 1.26
C GLY A 260 6.66 9.67 1.96
N ASP A 261 6.44 10.12 3.19
CA ASP A 261 7.50 10.70 4.03
C ASP A 261 8.30 9.56 4.70
N PRO A 262 9.63 9.47 4.48
CA PRO A 262 10.46 8.50 5.19
C PRO A 262 10.42 8.62 6.72
N ASN A 263 10.08 9.80 7.25
CA ASN A 263 9.98 10.04 8.69
C ASN A 263 8.76 9.36 9.33
N ASP A 264 7.77 8.92 8.54
CA ASP A 264 6.64 8.12 9.03
C ASP A 264 7.07 6.73 9.55
N TYR A 265 8.31 6.33 9.26
CA TYR A 265 8.88 5.05 9.70
C TYR A 265 10.04 5.30 10.68
N PRO A 266 10.05 4.66 11.86
CA PRO A 266 11.11 4.83 12.85
C PRO A 266 12.51 4.52 12.30
N ASP A 267 12.62 3.47 11.48
CA ASP A 267 13.85 3.03 10.85
C ASP A 267 13.61 2.22 9.56
N SER A 268 14.69 1.86 8.88
CA SER A 268 14.65 1.07 7.65
C SER A 268 14.07 -0.34 7.82
N ARG A 269 14.12 -0.93 9.02
CA ARG A 269 13.54 -2.26 9.30
C ARG A 269 12.01 -2.17 9.39
N HIS A 270 11.50 -1.10 9.98
CA HIS A 270 10.06 -0.81 10.03
C HIS A 270 9.49 -0.58 8.63
N PHE A 271 10.22 0.13 7.75
CA PHE A 271 9.81 0.27 6.35
C PHE A 271 9.81 -1.09 5.62
N ALA A 272 10.85 -1.91 5.77
CA ALA A 272 10.88 -3.25 5.17
C ALA A 272 9.74 -4.16 5.70
N ALA A 273 9.36 -4.00 6.98
CA ALA A 273 8.21 -4.69 7.56
C ALA A 273 6.88 -4.20 6.99
N PHE A 274 6.73 -2.89 6.75
CA PHE A 274 5.58 -2.30 6.06
C PHE A 274 5.43 -2.83 4.64
N VAL A 275 6.52 -2.99 3.90
CA VAL A 275 6.52 -3.63 2.57
C VAL A 275 6.11 -5.11 2.65
N GLY A 276 6.40 -5.79 3.74
CA GLY A 276 6.09 -7.20 3.96
C GLY A 276 7.25 -8.17 3.69
N PHE A 277 8.49 -7.68 3.71
CA PHE A 277 9.70 -8.52 3.60
C PHE A 277 10.27 -8.95 4.96
N ALA A 278 9.73 -8.46 6.06
CA ALA A 278 10.12 -8.97 7.37
C ALA A 278 9.69 -10.44 7.53
N PRO A 279 10.53 -11.29 8.10
CA PRO A 279 10.18 -12.68 8.38
C PRO A 279 9.05 -12.75 9.42
N LYS A 280 8.25 -13.81 9.35
CA LYS A 280 7.31 -14.13 10.42
C LYS A 280 8.10 -14.74 11.57
N VAL A 281 8.10 -14.08 12.70
CA VAL A 281 8.69 -14.60 13.94
C VAL A 281 7.56 -15.09 14.84
N THR A 282 7.65 -16.33 15.28
CA THR A 282 6.75 -16.94 16.26
C THR A 282 7.59 -17.54 17.36
N GLY A 283 7.13 -17.46 18.60
CA GLY A 283 7.84 -18.01 19.74
C GLY A 283 6.90 -18.28 20.90
N SER A 284 7.13 -19.38 21.60
CA SER A 284 6.50 -19.71 22.88
C SER A 284 7.52 -20.47 23.73
N GLY A 285 7.47 -20.30 25.05
CA GLY A 285 8.34 -21.04 25.98
C GLY A 285 9.84 -20.88 25.72
N GLY A 286 10.29 -19.69 25.31
CA GLY A 286 11.72 -19.43 25.04
C GLY A 286 12.24 -19.91 23.68
N LYS A 287 11.46 -20.64 22.89
CA LYS A 287 11.85 -21.10 21.54
C LYS A 287 11.34 -20.11 20.48
N ILE A 288 12.24 -19.51 19.72
CA ILE A 288 11.93 -18.59 18.62
C ILE A 288 12.07 -19.35 17.30
N SER A 289 11.01 -19.32 16.49
CA SER A 289 11.00 -19.83 15.10
C SER A 289 10.88 -18.67 14.13
N VAL A 290 11.79 -18.63 13.16
CA VAL A 290 11.81 -17.63 12.08
C VAL A 290 11.33 -18.29 10.80
N GLY A 291 10.12 -17.92 10.38
CA GLY A 291 9.49 -18.42 9.16
C GLY A 291 9.81 -17.58 7.91
N GLY A 292 9.09 -17.86 6.83
CA GLY A 292 9.17 -17.07 5.59
C GLY A 292 8.63 -15.64 5.73
N THR A 293 8.65 -14.86 4.64
CA THR A 293 8.12 -13.49 4.60
C THR A 293 6.62 -13.45 4.93
N ARG A 294 6.19 -12.42 5.64
CA ARG A 294 4.78 -12.23 5.98
C ARG A 294 3.91 -12.12 4.73
N LYS A 295 2.69 -12.67 4.78
CA LYS A 295 1.68 -12.48 3.71
C LYS A 295 1.12 -11.05 3.69
N SER A 296 1.18 -10.34 4.82
CA SER A 296 0.80 -8.93 4.97
C SER A 296 1.82 -7.98 4.35
N GLY A 297 1.45 -6.72 4.19
CA GLY A 297 2.28 -5.64 3.69
C GLY A 297 1.71 -5.00 2.42
N ASN A 298 2.39 -3.97 1.91
CA ASN A 298 1.96 -3.28 0.70
C ASN A 298 2.22 -4.13 -0.54
N ARG A 299 1.15 -4.66 -1.16
CA ARG A 299 1.23 -5.60 -2.28
C ARG A 299 1.89 -5.02 -3.53
N ILE A 300 1.62 -3.74 -3.83
CA ILE A 300 2.18 -3.06 -5.01
C ILE A 300 3.70 -2.96 -4.86
N LEU A 301 4.14 -2.37 -3.76
CA LEU A 301 5.55 -2.15 -3.49
C LEU A 301 6.32 -3.47 -3.32
N LYS A 302 5.71 -4.45 -2.64
CA LYS A 302 6.31 -5.79 -2.48
C LYS A 302 6.60 -6.45 -3.83
N ARG A 303 5.64 -6.39 -4.77
CA ARG A 303 5.82 -6.95 -6.12
C ARG A 303 6.91 -6.20 -6.89
N VAL A 304 6.89 -4.87 -6.88
CA VAL A 304 7.88 -4.06 -7.59
C VAL A 304 9.29 -4.34 -7.06
N LEU A 305 9.49 -4.33 -5.75
CA LEU A 305 10.80 -4.61 -5.16
C LEU A 305 11.25 -6.06 -5.36
N TYR A 306 10.31 -7.01 -5.41
CA TYR A 306 10.64 -8.40 -5.76
C TYR A 306 11.16 -8.51 -7.19
N MET A 307 10.56 -7.77 -8.14
CA MET A 307 11.04 -7.72 -9.53
C MET A 307 12.41 -7.02 -9.64
N CYS A 308 12.63 -5.93 -8.89
CA CYS A 308 13.95 -5.31 -8.78
C CYS A 308 15.01 -6.29 -8.26
N ALA A 309 14.64 -7.10 -7.27
CA ALA A 309 15.52 -8.11 -6.71
C ALA A 309 15.82 -9.26 -7.69
N ILE A 310 14.82 -9.69 -8.50
CA ILE A 310 15.03 -10.68 -9.58
C ILE A 310 16.01 -10.13 -10.60
N SER A 311 15.82 -8.88 -11.03
CA SER A 311 16.73 -8.22 -11.98
C SER A 311 18.16 -8.19 -11.42
N ARG A 312 18.32 -7.78 -10.17
CA ARG A 312 19.63 -7.76 -9.49
C ARG A 312 20.24 -9.15 -9.35
N TYR A 313 19.44 -10.15 -8.95
CA TYR A 313 19.88 -11.55 -8.87
C TYR A 313 20.40 -12.05 -10.24
N GLY A 314 19.64 -11.78 -11.31
CA GLY A 314 20.05 -12.17 -12.68
C GLY A 314 21.32 -11.46 -13.16
N GLN A 315 21.47 -10.17 -12.86
CA GLN A 315 22.67 -9.39 -13.18
C GLN A 315 23.90 -9.95 -12.46
N THR A 316 23.80 -10.23 -11.15
CA THR A 316 24.90 -10.81 -10.39
C THR A 316 25.31 -12.17 -10.95
N LYS A 317 24.34 -13.04 -11.27
CA LYS A 317 24.63 -14.36 -11.86
C LYS A 317 25.38 -14.26 -13.18
N LYS A 318 25.10 -13.20 -13.97
CA LYS A 318 25.68 -13.00 -15.30
C LYS A 318 27.03 -12.26 -15.28
N HIS A 319 27.20 -11.28 -14.38
CA HIS A 319 28.30 -10.31 -14.41
C HIS A 319 29.25 -10.37 -13.21
N ASP A 320 29.07 -11.32 -12.30
CA ASP A 320 29.99 -11.61 -11.20
C ASP A 320 30.45 -13.08 -11.28
N PRO A 321 31.24 -13.42 -12.34
CA PRO A 321 31.74 -14.80 -12.53
C PRO A 321 32.72 -15.21 -11.46
N GLU A 322 33.46 -14.28 -10.84
CA GLU A 322 34.41 -14.53 -9.76
C GLU A 322 33.72 -14.65 -8.40
N ARG A 323 32.39 -14.40 -8.34
CA ARG A 323 31.53 -14.57 -7.17
C ARG A 323 32.02 -13.83 -5.92
N THR A 324 32.52 -12.64 -6.12
CA THR A 324 33.09 -11.80 -5.06
C THR A 324 32.04 -11.07 -4.23
N SER A 325 30.84 -10.87 -4.79
CA SER A 325 29.74 -10.19 -4.10
C SER A 325 29.05 -11.09 -3.08
N LYS A 326 28.51 -10.49 -2.01
CA LYS A 326 27.68 -11.23 -1.03
C LYS A 326 26.37 -11.79 -1.64
N VAL A 327 25.89 -11.24 -2.75
CA VAL A 327 24.75 -11.82 -3.47
C VAL A 327 25.20 -13.11 -4.14
N ALA A 328 26.37 -13.15 -4.75
CA ALA A 328 26.90 -14.35 -5.36
C ALA A 328 27.11 -15.47 -4.34
N THR A 329 27.68 -15.17 -3.17
CA THR A 329 27.80 -16.16 -2.07
C THR A 329 26.45 -16.70 -1.57
N LEU A 330 25.39 -15.90 -1.62
CA LEU A 330 24.05 -16.37 -1.32
C LEU A 330 23.46 -17.28 -2.41
N ILE A 331 23.79 -16.98 -3.68
CA ILE A 331 23.36 -17.76 -4.85
C ILE A 331 23.98 -19.17 -4.83
N ASP A 332 25.20 -19.29 -4.34
CA ASP A 332 25.95 -20.55 -4.26
C ASP A 332 25.56 -21.43 -3.09
N ASN A 333 24.77 -20.91 -2.16
CA ASN A 333 24.29 -21.70 -1.04
C ASN A 333 23.11 -22.58 -1.47
N GLU A 334 23.38 -23.83 -1.76
CA GLU A 334 22.41 -24.83 -2.20
C GLU A 334 21.29 -25.10 -1.17
N ASP A 335 21.54 -24.85 0.12
CA ASP A 335 20.54 -24.99 1.19
C ASP A 335 19.47 -23.89 1.17
N VAL A 336 19.66 -22.83 0.37
CA VAL A 336 18.75 -21.69 0.32
C VAL A 336 18.06 -21.59 -1.04
N SER A 337 16.76 -21.76 -1.05
CA SER A 337 15.97 -21.63 -2.30
C SER A 337 16.12 -20.25 -2.93
N ASN A 338 16.15 -20.18 -4.28
CA ASN A 338 16.22 -18.93 -5.04
C ASN A 338 15.19 -17.88 -4.60
N LYS A 339 13.97 -18.32 -4.24
CA LYS A 339 12.92 -17.42 -3.71
C LYS A 339 13.34 -16.73 -2.41
N ARG A 340 14.02 -17.45 -1.52
CA ARG A 340 14.50 -16.87 -0.25
C ARG A 340 15.62 -15.88 -0.50
N ILE A 341 16.53 -16.17 -1.43
CA ILE A 341 17.61 -15.26 -1.85
C ILE A 341 17.02 -13.97 -2.41
N VAL A 342 16.10 -14.07 -3.37
CA VAL A 342 15.43 -12.89 -3.98
C VAL A 342 14.69 -12.08 -2.91
N CYS A 343 14.00 -12.71 -1.96
CA CYS A 343 13.35 -12.01 -0.85
C CYS A 343 14.35 -11.29 0.07
N SER A 344 15.53 -11.86 0.29
CA SER A 344 16.59 -11.23 1.07
C SER A 344 17.15 -9.99 0.36
N ILE A 345 17.39 -10.08 -0.94
CA ILE A 345 17.80 -8.94 -1.78
C ILE A 345 16.72 -7.85 -1.75
N ALA A 346 15.44 -8.20 -1.93
CA ALA A 346 14.32 -7.27 -1.90
C ALA A 346 14.20 -6.55 -0.53
N ASN A 347 14.38 -7.27 0.57
CA ASN A 347 14.43 -6.67 1.91
C ASN A 347 15.57 -5.66 2.02
N ARG A 348 16.75 -6.00 1.49
CA ARG A 348 17.90 -5.09 1.53
C ARG A 348 17.68 -3.87 0.67
N ILE A 349 17.14 -4.04 -0.54
CA ILE A 349 16.77 -2.91 -1.42
C ILE A 349 15.77 -1.99 -0.70
N ALA A 350 14.74 -2.52 -0.06
CA ALA A 350 13.77 -1.73 0.68
C ALA A 350 14.43 -0.87 1.79
N ARG A 351 15.34 -1.48 2.56
CA ARG A 351 16.03 -0.78 3.65
C ARG A 351 16.97 0.32 3.15
N VAL A 352 17.71 0.04 2.09
CA VAL A 352 18.62 1.02 1.44
C VAL A 352 17.81 2.14 0.82
N ALA A 353 16.70 1.83 0.14
CA ALA A 353 15.83 2.83 -0.46
C ALA A 353 15.25 3.81 0.59
N TRP A 354 14.84 3.29 1.75
CA TRP A 354 14.39 4.14 2.85
C TRP A 354 15.53 5.05 3.37
N THR A 355 16.73 4.51 3.58
CA THR A 355 17.88 5.28 4.06
C THR A 355 18.24 6.39 3.07
N ILE A 356 18.29 6.07 1.77
CA ILE A 356 18.57 7.05 0.71
C ILE A 356 17.48 8.13 0.65
N ALA A 357 16.21 7.74 0.69
CA ALA A 357 15.11 8.69 0.65
C ALA A 357 15.09 9.63 1.88
N LYS A 358 15.51 9.13 3.05
CA LYS A 358 15.57 9.93 4.28
C LYS A 358 16.73 10.92 4.30
N HIS A 359 17.89 10.52 3.82
CA HIS A 359 19.13 11.32 3.94
C HIS A 359 19.49 12.07 2.66
N GLY A 360 18.82 11.78 1.52
CA GLY A 360 19.10 12.42 0.23
C GLY A 360 20.44 12.01 -0.40
N GLU A 361 21.08 10.96 0.11
CA GLU A 361 22.39 10.50 -0.37
C GLU A 361 22.21 9.57 -1.58
N LYS A 362 23.24 9.53 -2.46
CA LYS A 362 23.33 8.52 -3.52
C LYS A 362 23.75 7.17 -2.93
N PHE A 363 23.41 6.10 -3.66
CA PHE A 363 23.87 4.76 -3.29
C PHE A 363 25.39 4.66 -3.26
N ASP A 364 25.90 4.10 -2.17
CA ASP A 364 27.32 3.79 -1.99
C ASP A 364 27.49 2.28 -1.76
N GLY A 365 28.08 1.60 -2.74
CA GLY A 365 28.33 0.15 -2.70
C GLY A 365 29.20 -0.25 -1.51
N LYS A 366 30.20 0.55 -1.14
CA LYS A 366 31.10 0.28 -0.01
C LYS A 366 30.34 0.19 1.32
N LYS A 367 29.29 1.01 1.49
CA LYS A 367 28.41 0.97 2.67
C LYS A 367 27.40 -0.20 2.60
N CYS A 368 27.12 -0.74 1.43
CA CYS A 368 26.09 -1.75 1.23
C CYS A 368 26.56 -2.93 0.35
N ARG A 369 27.55 -3.68 0.85
CA ARG A 369 28.19 -4.82 0.14
C ARG A 369 27.23 -5.86 -0.44
N LEU A 370 26.01 -6.01 0.10
CA LEU A 370 25.03 -6.97 -0.42
C LEU A 370 24.47 -6.55 -1.78
N LEU A 371 24.51 -5.26 -2.14
CA LEU A 371 24.01 -4.75 -3.41
C LEU A 371 25.15 -4.31 -4.35
N GLU A 372 26.41 -4.42 -3.91
CA GLU A 372 27.60 -4.19 -4.72
C GLU A 372 27.73 -5.28 -5.80
N LEU A 373 28.18 -4.90 -7.01
CA LEU A 373 28.56 -5.85 -8.09
C LEU A 373 29.91 -6.44 -7.78
#